data_ae426e37bd557e37ae2c6884c291873b
#
_entry.id   ae426e37bd557e37ae2c6884c291873b
#
_cell.length_a   1.000
_cell.length_b   1.000
_cell.length_c   1.000
_cell.angle_alpha   90.00
_cell.angle_beta   90.00
_cell.angle_gamma   90.00
#
_symmetry.space_group_name_H-M   'P 1'
#
loop_
_entity.id
_entity.type
_entity.pdbx_description
1 polymer ?
#
loop_
_entity_poly.entity_id
_entity_poly.type
_entity_poly.pdbx_seq_one_letter_code
_entity_poly.pdbx_strand_id
1 'polypeptide(L)'
;MNRFTTELFELVNNENGYIFYKLLINDNFLFDYFVERIKNSPPERTRLKTIFAYMDMFSKVLLPKTKFRNIKGVDRKDIFEFKSGNVRVYVILQCPHIYVVAGGFKTEQDKDIKRIVQQIKGFQL
;
A
#
# COMPACT_ATOMS: atom_id res chain seq x y z
N MET A 1 -10.60 -18.95 6.44
CA MET A 1 -10.41 -17.57 6.95
C MET A 1 -8.94 -17.23 6.96
N ASN A 2 -8.58 -16.04 6.50
CA ASN A 2 -7.18 -15.63 6.45
C ASN A 2 -6.68 -15.22 7.83
N ARG A 3 -5.41 -15.53 8.09
CA ARG A 3 -4.72 -15.09 9.30
C ARG A 3 -3.92 -13.83 8.98
N PHE A 4 -4.02 -12.82 9.84
CA PHE A 4 -3.34 -11.54 9.66
C PHE A 4 -2.30 -11.33 10.75
N THR A 5 -1.10 -10.94 10.35
CA THR A 5 -0.05 -10.48 11.26
C THR A 5 0.55 -9.19 10.71
N THR A 6 1.18 -8.41 11.57
CA THR A 6 1.78 -7.13 11.18
C THR A 6 3.21 -7.05 11.67
N GLU A 7 4.05 -6.38 10.87
CA GLU A 7 5.44 -6.08 11.21
C GLU A 7 5.74 -4.66 10.78
N LEU A 8 6.67 -4.00 11.45
CA LEU A 8 7.06 -2.65 11.08
C LEU A 8 7.59 -2.61 9.64
N PHE A 9 7.10 -1.65 8.85
CA PHE A 9 7.59 -1.42 7.49
C PHE A 9 8.77 -0.47 7.55
N GLU A 10 9.99 -1.02 7.50
CA GLU A 10 11.21 -0.27 7.80
C GLU A 10 11.77 0.51 6.61
N LEU A 11 11.18 0.37 5.41
CA LEU A 11 11.64 1.07 4.21
C LEU A 11 11.26 2.56 4.21
N VAL A 12 10.43 2.99 5.17
CA VAL A 12 9.99 4.38 5.28
C VAL A 12 10.21 4.87 6.70
N ASN A 13 10.22 6.21 6.85
CA ASN A 13 10.36 6.85 8.14
C ASN A 13 9.05 6.76 8.93
N ASN A 14 9.11 6.23 10.15
CA ASN A 14 7.95 6.06 11.03
C ASN A 14 7.92 7.08 12.17
N GLU A 15 8.58 8.25 11.99
CA GLU A 15 8.75 9.24 13.06
C GLU A 15 7.78 10.42 12.96
N ASN A 16 6.88 10.44 11.99
CA ASN A 16 6.04 11.60 11.67
C ASN A 16 4.60 11.50 12.16
N GLY A 17 4.34 10.68 13.17
CA GLY A 17 3.00 10.51 13.75
C GLY A 17 2.19 9.37 13.11
N TYR A 18 2.49 8.99 11.89
CA TYR A 18 1.93 7.79 11.26
C TYR A 18 2.97 6.68 11.28
N ILE A 19 2.50 5.46 11.53
CA ILE A 19 3.37 4.29 11.57
C ILE A 19 2.93 3.34 10.47
N PHE A 20 3.89 2.96 9.62
CA PHE A 20 3.66 2.04 8.51
C PHE A 20 4.02 0.61 8.91
N TYR A 21 3.11 -0.30 8.64
CA TYR A 21 3.30 -1.74 8.89
C TYR A 21 3.18 -2.52 7.61
N LYS A 22 3.86 -3.66 7.55
CA LYS A 22 3.55 -4.70 6.57
C LYS A 22 2.31 -5.44 7.07
N LEU A 23 1.35 -5.70 6.21
CA LEU A 23 0.27 -6.62 6.52
C LEU A 23 0.60 -7.97 5.88
N LEU A 24 0.84 -8.97 6.72
CA LEU A 24 1.08 -10.32 6.25
C LEU A 24 -0.24 -11.09 6.29
N ILE A 25 -0.56 -11.75 5.18
CA ILE A 25 -1.77 -12.55 5.03
C ILE A 25 -1.30 -14.00 4.91
N ASN A 26 -1.66 -14.83 5.89
CA ASN A 26 -1.18 -16.21 5.98
C ASN A 26 0.35 -16.28 5.86
N ASP A 27 1.03 -15.39 6.59
CA ASP A 27 2.49 -15.26 6.63
C ASP A 27 3.13 -14.74 5.34
N ASN A 28 2.34 -14.31 4.36
CA ASN A 28 2.85 -13.76 3.10
C ASN A 28 2.63 -12.27 3.02
N PHE A 29 3.66 -11.53 2.62
CA PHE A 29 3.57 -10.11 2.33
C PHE A 29 3.37 -9.94 0.82
N LEU A 30 2.14 -9.65 0.41
CA LEU A 30 1.80 -9.57 -1.02
C LEU A 30 2.62 -8.52 -1.77
N PHE A 31 2.99 -7.44 -1.09
CA PHE A 31 3.82 -6.38 -1.66
C PHE A 31 5.15 -6.92 -2.20
N ASP A 32 5.74 -7.93 -1.55
CA ASP A 32 7.01 -8.52 -1.99
C ASP A 32 6.93 -9.12 -3.40
N TYR A 33 5.76 -9.66 -3.79
CA TYR A 33 5.58 -10.18 -5.15
C TYR A 33 5.69 -9.08 -6.18
N PHE A 34 5.17 -7.91 -5.88
CA PHE A 34 5.29 -6.76 -6.77
C PHE A 34 6.74 -6.28 -6.87
N VAL A 35 7.44 -6.17 -5.74
CA VAL A 35 8.86 -5.79 -5.74
C VAL A 35 9.67 -6.73 -6.61
N GLU A 36 9.40 -8.03 -6.52
CA GLU A 36 10.06 -9.02 -7.36
C GLU A 36 9.76 -8.82 -8.84
N ARG A 37 8.49 -8.49 -9.18
CA ARG A 37 8.10 -8.26 -10.58
C ARG A 37 8.85 -7.10 -11.22
N ILE A 38 9.17 -6.06 -10.45
CA ILE A 38 9.78 -4.83 -11.00
C ILE A 38 11.29 -4.75 -10.76
N LYS A 39 11.91 -5.77 -10.19
CA LYS A 39 13.33 -5.70 -9.81
C LYS A 39 14.26 -5.39 -10.99
N ASN A 40 13.89 -5.80 -12.21
CA ASN A 40 14.67 -5.56 -13.42
C ASN A 40 14.05 -4.47 -14.29
N SER A 41 13.20 -3.63 -13.74
CA SER A 41 12.50 -2.56 -14.45
C SER A 41 12.82 -1.21 -13.81
N PRO A 42 13.92 -0.54 -14.24
CA PRO A 42 14.35 0.72 -13.61
C PRO A 42 13.28 1.82 -13.56
N PRO A 43 12.44 2.04 -14.60
CA PRO A 43 11.40 3.07 -14.51
C PRO A 43 10.42 2.81 -13.36
N GLU A 44 9.95 1.58 -13.20
CA GLU A 44 8.98 1.24 -12.15
C GLU A 44 9.63 1.25 -10.78
N ARG A 45 10.89 0.86 -10.67
CA ARG A 45 11.64 0.97 -9.41
C ARG A 45 11.78 2.42 -8.97
N THR A 46 12.02 3.33 -9.91
CA THR A 46 12.08 4.76 -9.63
C THR A 46 10.72 5.28 -9.13
N ARG A 47 9.63 4.85 -9.75
CA ARG A 47 8.28 5.21 -9.31
C ARG A 47 8.00 4.70 -7.91
N LEU A 48 8.42 3.49 -7.57
CA LEU A 48 8.26 2.95 -6.23
C LEU A 48 9.05 3.76 -5.19
N LYS A 49 10.27 4.17 -5.51
CA LYS A 49 11.05 5.04 -4.62
C LYS A 49 10.35 6.38 -4.40
N THR A 50 9.71 6.93 -5.42
CA THR A 50 8.92 8.15 -5.30
C THR A 50 7.76 7.94 -4.32
N ILE A 51 7.08 6.80 -4.39
CA ILE A 51 6.01 6.47 -3.46
C ILE A 51 6.54 6.38 -2.02
N PHE A 52 7.69 5.76 -1.81
CA PHE A 52 8.30 5.72 -0.47
C PHE A 52 8.60 7.13 0.06
N ALA A 53 9.03 8.05 -0.82
CA ALA A 53 9.20 9.45 -0.43
C ALA A 53 7.88 10.10 -0.02
N TYR A 54 6.77 9.80 -0.72
CA TYR A 54 5.45 10.28 -0.32
C TYR A 54 5.05 9.73 1.05
N MET A 55 5.33 8.47 1.33
CA MET A 55 5.06 7.87 2.63
C MET A 55 5.87 8.55 3.73
N ASP A 56 7.15 8.87 3.47
CA ASP A 56 8.00 9.57 4.43
C ASP A 56 7.45 10.97 4.79
N MET A 57 6.74 11.61 3.87
CA MET A 57 6.18 12.94 4.08
C MET A 57 4.72 12.92 4.56
N PHE A 58 4.14 11.75 4.74
CA PHE A 58 2.68 11.60 4.82
C PHE A 58 2.03 12.47 5.89
N SER A 59 2.61 12.58 7.07
CA SER A 59 2.02 13.37 8.16
C SER A 59 2.41 14.85 8.11
N LYS A 60 3.39 15.23 7.28
CA LYS A 60 3.89 16.61 7.19
C LYS A 60 3.26 17.39 6.04
N VAL A 61 2.84 16.70 4.99
CA VAL A 61 2.34 17.31 3.76
C VAL A 61 1.03 16.64 3.37
N LEU A 62 0.02 17.47 3.07
CA LEU A 62 -1.23 16.96 2.52
C LEU A 62 -1.00 16.57 1.06
N LEU A 63 -1.02 15.28 0.80
CA LEU A 63 -0.80 14.76 -0.55
C LEU A 63 -2.07 14.93 -1.41
N PRO A 64 -1.93 15.41 -2.66
CA PRO A 64 -3.08 15.51 -3.56
C PRO A 64 -3.57 14.12 -3.99
N LYS A 65 -4.80 14.07 -4.50
CA LYS A 65 -5.42 12.82 -4.95
C LYS A 65 -4.67 12.15 -6.10
N THR A 66 -3.82 12.89 -6.80
CA THR A 66 -2.96 12.31 -7.83
C THR A 66 -1.82 11.48 -7.26
N LYS A 67 -1.54 11.61 -5.95
CA LYS A 67 -0.47 10.89 -5.26
C LYS A 67 -0.99 9.93 -4.20
N PHE A 68 -2.11 10.25 -3.57
CA PHE A 68 -2.71 9.42 -2.51
C PHE A 68 -4.23 9.58 -2.56
N ARG A 69 -4.97 8.49 -2.70
CA ARG A 69 -6.41 8.55 -2.93
C ARG A 69 -7.12 7.40 -2.24
N ASN A 70 -8.30 7.69 -1.65
CA ASN A 70 -9.20 6.66 -1.15
C ASN A 70 -9.82 5.90 -2.33
N ILE A 71 -9.86 4.58 -2.21
CA ILE A 71 -10.47 3.72 -3.23
C ILE A 71 -11.98 3.70 -3.02
N LYS A 72 -12.72 4.05 -4.06
CA LYS A 72 -14.19 4.09 -4.06
C LYS A 72 -14.78 2.83 -4.67
N GLY A 73 -16.09 2.60 -4.42
CA GLY A 73 -16.81 1.49 -5.03
C GLY A 73 -16.55 0.14 -4.39
N VAL A 74 -15.98 0.10 -3.20
CA VAL A 74 -15.74 -1.13 -2.44
C VAL A 74 -16.40 -1.02 -1.07
N ASP A 75 -16.61 -2.16 -0.41
CA ASP A 75 -17.31 -2.19 0.89
C ASP A 75 -16.50 -1.57 2.03
N ARG A 76 -15.15 -1.65 1.94
CA ARG A 76 -14.29 -1.03 2.96
C ARG A 76 -14.00 0.41 2.59
N LYS A 77 -14.00 1.29 3.60
CA LYS A 77 -13.74 2.72 3.39
C LYS A 77 -12.30 3.11 3.76
N ASP A 78 -11.53 2.18 4.30
CA ASP A 78 -10.18 2.43 4.79
C ASP A 78 -9.08 2.03 3.81
N ILE A 79 -9.43 1.66 2.57
CA ILE A 79 -8.46 1.29 1.54
C ILE A 79 -8.06 2.52 0.74
N PHE A 80 -6.76 2.76 0.66
CA PHE A 80 -6.18 3.87 -0.08
C PHE A 80 -5.09 3.37 -1.01
N GLU A 81 -4.70 4.19 -1.97
CA GLU A 81 -3.57 3.91 -2.84
C GLU A 81 -2.61 5.09 -2.88
N PHE A 82 -1.31 4.80 -2.83
CA PHE A 82 -0.26 5.74 -3.23
C PHE A 82 0.02 5.52 -4.71
N LYS A 83 0.26 6.61 -5.45
CA LYS A 83 0.36 6.58 -6.91
C LYS A 83 1.61 7.32 -7.38
N SER A 84 2.33 6.73 -8.31
CA SER A 84 3.38 7.41 -9.05
C SER A 84 3.48 6.76 -10.43
N GLY A 85 3.18 7.53 -11.49
CA GLY A 85 3.13 6.99 -12.83
C GLY A 85 2.17 5.82 -12.94
N ASN A 86 2.66 4.70 -13.44
CA ASN A 86 1.89 3.46 -13.56
C ASN A 86 1.99 2.54 -12.34
N VAL A 87 2.67 2.98 -11.26
CA VAL A 87 2.86 2.16 -10.06
C VAL A 87 1.84 2.54 -9.01
N ARG A 88 1.29 1.54 -8.33
CA ARG A 88 0.32 1.68 -7.23
C ARG A 88 0.79 0.90 -6.01
N VAL A 89 0.64 1.47 -4.82
CA VAL A 89 0.81 0.75 -3.56
C VAL A 89 -0.47 0.89 -2.77
N TYR A 90 -1.10 -0.24 -2.44
CA TYR A 90 -2.38 -0.29 -1.75
C TYR A 90 -2.16 -0.45 -0.27
N VAL A 91 -2.86 0.38 0.52
CA VAL A 91 -2.71 0.42 1.97
C VAL A 91 -4.07 0.45 2.64
N ILE A 92 -4.10 0.05 3.92
CA ILE A 92 -5.25 0.25 4.80
C ILE A 92 -4.88 1.35 5.78
N LEU A 93 -5.68 2.41 5.82
CA LEU A 93 -5.46 3.55 6.72
C LEU A 93 -6.39 3.42 7.93
N GLN A 94 -5.81 3.17 9.09
CA GLN A 94 -6.53 3.16 10.38
C GLN A 94 -5.72 4.04 11.32
N CYS A 95 -5.93 5.35 11.20
CA CYS A 95 -5.15 6.40 11.84
C CYS A 95 -4.84 6.10 13.31
N PRO A 96 -3.60 6.13 13.77
CA PRO A 96 -2.40 6.59 13.07
C PRO A 96 -1.63 5.49 12.33
N HIS A 97 -2.21 4.33 12.13
CA HIS A 97 -1.56 3.17 11.52
C HIS A 97 -1.88 3.07 10.03
N ILE A 98 -0.88 2.74 9.24
CA ILE A 98 -1.04 2.47 7.81
C ILE A 98 -0.46 1.10 7.53
N TYR A 99 -1.27 0.21 6.95
CA TYR A 99 -0.87 -1.17 6.65
C TYR A 99 -0.64 -1.30 5.16
N VAL A 100 0.61 -1.54 4.77
CA VAL A 100 0.97 -1.78 3.38
C VAL A 100 0.54 -3.20 3.03
N VAL A 101 -0.27 -3.34 1.98
CA VAL A 101 -0.85 -4.63 1.59
C VAL A 101 -0.18 -5.19 0.35
N ALA A 102 -0.17 -4.44 -0.74
CA ALA A 102 0.28 -4.95 -2.04
C ALA A 102 0.67 -3.81 -2.96
N GLY A 103 1.37 -4.14 -4.03
CA GLY A 103 1.66 -3.22 -5.11
C GLY A 103 1.07 -3.73 -6.42
N GLY A 104 1.02 -2.87 -7.42
CA GLY A 104 0.51 -3.24 -8.73
C GLY A 104 0.70 -2.13 -9.75
N PHE A 105 0.22 -2.39 -10.97
CA PHE A 105 0.27 -1.43 -12.07
C PHE A 105 -1.11 -0.83 -12.31
N LYS A 106 -1.13 0.41 -12.77
CA LYS A 106 -2.37 1.11 -13.11
C LYS A 106 -3.27 0.28 -14.03
N THR A 107 -2.68 -0.40 -15.01
CA THR A 107 -3.43 -1.18 -16.01
C THR A 107 -4.10 -2.43 -15.42
N GLU A 108 -3.68 -2.88 -14.24
CA GLU A 108 -4.24 -4.05 -13.55
C GLU A 108 -5.04 -3.66 -12.31
N GLN A 109 -5.34 -2.38 -12.15
CA GLN A 109 -5.88 -1.84 -10.91
C GLN A 109 -7.20 -2.47 -10.49
N ASP A 110 -8.16 -2.61 -11.41
CA ASP A 110 -9.47 -3.17 -11.07
C ASP A 110 -9.37 -4.60 -10.56
N LYS A 111 -8.55 -5.40 -11.22
CA LYS A 111 -8.29 -6.78 -10.83
C LYS A 111 -7.60 -6.86 -9.48
N ASP A 112 -6.58 -6.01 -9.27
CA ASP A 112 -5.83 -5.98 -8.02
C ASP A 112 -6.71 -5.57 -6.84
N ILE A 113 -7.54 -4.54 -7.01
CA ILE A 113 -8.44 -4.07 -5.95
C ILE A 113 -9.42 -5.16 -5.55
N LYS A 114 -10.03 -5.86 -6.51
CA LYS A 114 -10.96 -6.96 -6.21
C LYS A 114 -10.28 -8.05 -5.38
N ARG A 115 -9.06 -8.42 -5.78
CA ARG A 115 -8.31 -9.45 -5.06
C ARG A 115 -7.94 -9.00 -3.66
N ILE A 116 -7.47 -7.76 -3.50
CA ILE A 116 -7.07 -7.21 -2.21
C ILE A 116 -8.27 -7.15 -1.26
N VAL A 117 -9.40 -6.62 -1.71
CA VAL A 117 -10.61 -6.53 -0.88
C VAL A 117 -11.00 -7.90 -0.35
N GLN A 118 -10.94 -8.93 -1.20
CA GLN A 118 -11.25 -10.29 -0.79
C GLN A 118 -10.22 -10.83 0.21
N GLN A 119 -8.95 -10.58 -0.03
CA GLN A 119 -7.86 -11.11 0.81
C GLN A 119 -7.84 -10.48 2.20
N ILE A 120 -8.18 -9.21 2.33
CA ILE A 120 -8.17 -8.52 3.63
C ILE A 120 -9.50 -8.59 4.36
N LYS A 121 -10.47 -9.31 3.82
CA LYS A 121 -11.77 -9.47 4.46
C LYS A 121 -11.58 -10.05 5.87
N GLY A 122 -12.17 -9.37 6.86
CA GLY A 122 -12.04 -9.76 8.27
C GLY A 122 -10.87 -9.10 8.99
N PHE A 123 -9.99 -8.37 8.29
CA PHE A 123 -8.91 -7.64 8.95
C PHE A 123 -9.49 -6.44 9.69
N GLN A 124 -9.27 -6.42 11.02
CA GLN A 124 -9.64 -5.31 11.90
C GLN A 124 -8.62 -5.22 13.02
N LEU A 125 -8.17 -4.03 13.32
CA LEU A 125 -7.31 -3.79 14.48
C LEU A 125 -7.88 -2.68 15.33
#